data_681c4a0676225c25aeaeddd02bee7f05
#
_entry.id   681c4a0676225c25aeaeddd02bee7f05
#
_cell.length_a   1.000
_cell.length_b   1.000
_cell.length_c   1.000
_cell.angle_alpha   90.00
_cell.angle_beta   90.00
_cell.angle_gamma   90.00
#
_symmetry.space_group_name_H-M   'P 1'
#
loop_
_entity.id
_entity.type
_entity.pdbx_description
1 polymer ?
#
loop_
_entity_poly.entity_id
_entity_poly.type
_entity_poly.pdbx_seq_one_letter_code
_entity_poly.pdbx_strand_id
1 'polypeptide(L)'
;MCLYPKLILNRKYLPNKKNGGIPPKCPDERLRYVTAACGKCYECRKQKARGWLVRMEEELRHNPNAIFITLTLEDKWYKDIEKKYNIKGDNNVATQAMRLWLERVRKITKKSIKHWCITELGGNDTERIHIHGILWGVGLESLIRETWKYGFIFIGQYVTEKTINYITKYMYKKDEKHPTFTGKVLCSAGIGSQYTTRADAKNNKYNGENTKETYRCKNGAKINLPIYYRNKIYTEYSLNNVPLKP
;
A
#
# COMPACT_ATOMS: atom_id res chain seq x y z
N MET A 1 -17.34 6.79 0.99
CA MET A 1 -17.23 8.03 0.15
C MET A 1 -16.24 8.97 0.85
N CYS A 2 -15.49 9.80 0.12
CA CYS A 2 -14.57 10.75 0.74
C CYS A 2 -15.36 11.82 1.52
N LEU A 3 -14.95 12.11 2.76
CA LEU A 3 -15.61 13.12 3.60
C LEU A 3 -15.27 14.57 3.17
N TYR A 4 -14.11 14.75 2.56
CA TYR A 4 -13.58 16.06 2.15
C TYR A 4 -13.02 15.97 0.72
N PRO A 5 -13.90 15.82 -0.30
CA PRO A 5 -13.44 15.76 -1.67
C PRO A 5 -12.81 17.09 -2.09
N LYS A 6 -11.83 17.02 -2.99
CA LYS A 6 -11.16 18.18 -3.56
C LYS A 6 -11.52 18.31 -5.02
N LEU A 7 -11.74 19.51 -5.49
CA LEU A 7 -11.80 19.80 -6.91
C LEU A 7 -10.37 19.92 -7.46
N ILE A 8 -10.07 19.15 -8.47
CA ILE A 8 -8.78 19.19 -9.18
C ILE A 8 -9.02 19.36 -10.68
N LEU A 9 -8.05 19.94 -11.37
CA LEU A 9 -8.09 20.02 -12.82
C LEU A 9 -8.18 18.61 -13.42
N ASN A 10 -9.06 18.44 -14.37
CA ASN A 10 -9.24 17.17 -15.07
C ASN A 10 -8.03 16.89 -15.96
N ARG A 11 -7.28 15.85 -15.62
CA ARG A 11 -6.06 15.46 -16.35
C ARG A 11 -6.29 15.16 -17.84
N LYS A 12 -7.53 14.83 -18.25
CA LYS A 12 -7.88 14.64 -19.65
C LYS A 12 -7.58 15.90 -20.47
N TYR A 13 -7.80 17.07 -19.89
CA TYR A 13 -7.63 18.37 -20.55
C TYR A 13 -6.33 19.08 -20.15
N LEU A 14 -5.36 18.35 -19.63
CA LEU A 14 -4.01 18.84 -19.34
C LEU A 14 -2.97 18.07 -20.15
N PRO A 15 -1.85 18.69 -20.55
CA PRO A 15 -0.75 17.98 -21.18
C PRO A 15 -0.25 16.84 -20.30
N ASN A 16 -0.20 15.63 -20.83
CA ASN A 16 0.30 14.44 -20.13
C ASN A 16 0.78 13.38 -21.12
N LYS A 17 1.47 12.33 -20.63
CA LYS A 17 1.99 11.26 -21.48
C LYS A 17 0.91 10.51 -22.28
N LYS A 18 -0.33 10.44 -21.75
CA LYS A 18 -1.42 9.70 -22.40
C LYS A 18 -1.99 10.42 -23.64
N ASN A 19 -1.93 11.74 -23.65
CA ASN A 19 -2.38 12.55 -24.80
C ASN A 19 -1.22 13.12 -25.64
N GLY A 20 0.00 12.54 -25.47
CA GLY A 20 1.17 12.99 -26.23
C GLY A 20 1.59 14.43 -25.97
N GLY A 21 1.19 15.00 -24.83
CA GLY A 21 1.42 16.41 -24.50
C GLY A 21 0.39 17.40 -25.12
N ILE A 22 -0.51 16.92 -25.95
CA ILE A 22 -1.55 17.72 -26.65
C ILE A 22 -2.93 17.34 -26.11
N PRO A 23 -3.50 18.07 -25.15
CA PRO A 23 -4.79 17.76 -24.59
C PRO A 23 -5.92 18.09 -25.57
N PRO A 24 -7.02 17.31 -25.59
CA PRO A 24 -8.21 17.67 -26.35
C PRO A 24 -8.82 18.96 -25.81
N LYS A 25 -9.52 19.71 -26.68
CA LYS A 25 -10.27 20.90 -26.26
C LYS A 25 -11.36 20.47 -25.27
N CYS A 26 -11.49 21.20 -24.17
CA CYS A 26 -12.56 20.97 -23.21
C CYS A 26 -13.90 21.48 -23.81
N PRO A 27 -14.90 20.61 -24.03
CA PRO A 27 -16.15 21.01 -24.66
C PRO A 27 -17.08 21.81 -23.72
N ASP A 28 -16.91 21.65 -22.41
CA ASP A 28 -17.71 22.29 -21.38
C ASP A 28 -16.84 22.61 -20.16
N GLU A 29 -16.88 23.85 -19.68
CA GLU A 29 -16.09 24.29 -18.54
C GLU A 29 -16.37 23.50 -17.26
N ARG A 30 -17.58 22.98 -17.08
CA ARG A 30 -17.95 22.12 -15.95
C ARG A 30 -17.13 20.83 -15.91
N LEU A 31 -16.65 20.35 -17.06
CA LEU A 31 -15.81 19.17 -17.20
C LEU A 31 -14.31 19.44 -16.92
N ARG A 32 -13.95 20.73 -16.82
CA ARG A 32 -12.57 21.14 -16.56
C ARG A 32 -12.08 20.73 -15.18
N TYR A 33 -12.99 20.51 -14.25
CA TYR A 33 -12.70 20.07 -12.90
C TYR A 33 -13.38 18.74 -12.60
N VAL A 34 -12.71 17.91 -11.81
CA VAL A 34 -13.26 16.65 -11.30
C VAL A 34 -13.06 16.57 -9.81
N THR A 35 -13.97 15.91 -9.13
CA THR A 35 -13.84 15.61 -7.72
C THR A 35 -12.83 14.50 -7.50
N ALA A 36 -11.86 14.74 -6.66
CA ALA A 36 -10.85 13.76 -6.23
C ALA A 36 -10.95 13.50 -4.73
N ALA A 37 -10.71 12.26 -4.34
CA ALA A 37 -10.63 11.88 -2.93
C ALA A 37 -9.46 12.61 -2.24
N CYS A 38 -9.67 13.12 -1.02
CA CYS A 38 -8.63 13.85 -0.28
C CYS A 38 -7.43 12.97 0.11
N GLY A 39 -7.59 11.65 0.17
CA GLY A 39 -6.56 10.67 0.53
C GLY A 39 -6.23 10.61 2.04
N LYS A 40 -6.71 11.56 2.85
CA LYS A 40 -6.32 11.74 4.25
C LYS A 40 -7.43 11.43 5.25
N CYS A 41 -8.70 11.60 4.89
CA CYS A 41 -9.80 11.32 5.80
C CYS A 41 -9.92 9.82 6.11
N TYR A 42 -10.63 9.49 7.18
CA TYR A 42 -10.85 8.12 7.63
C TYR A 42 -11.33 7.20 6.49
N GLU A 43 -12.34 7.63 5.73
CA GLU A 43 -12.90 6.85 4.62
C GLU A 43 -11.88 6.60 3.51
N CYS A 44 -11.07 7.59 3.16
CA CYS A 44 -10.01 7.43 2.16
C CYS A 44 -8.93 6.46 2.63
N ARG A 45 -8.54 6.54 3.91
CA ARG A 45 -7.57 5.61 4.52
C ARG A 45 -8.11 4.19 4.58
N LYS A 46 -9.37 4.04 4.96
CA LYS A 46 -10.07 2.75 5.00
C LYS A 46 -10.19 2.12 3.60
N GLN A 47 -10.50 2.91 2.58
CA GLN A 47 -10.53 2.45 1.19
C GLN A 47 -9.13 2.00 0.72
N LYS A 48 -8.08 2.74 1.06
CA LYS A 48 -6.69 2.36 0.76
C LYS A 48 -6.30 1.06 1.46
N ALA A 49 -6.70 0.89 2.73
CA ALA A 49 -6.48 -0.34 3.49
C ALA A 49 -7.16 -1.55 2.86
N ARG A 50 -8.43 -1.42 2.42
CA ARG A 50 -9.13 -2.47 1.67
C ARG A 50 -8.40 -2.87 0.39
N GLY A 51 -7.86 -1.91 -0.34
CA GLY A 51 -7.06 -2.19 -1.54
C GLY A 51 -5.80 -3.00 -1.23
N TRP A 52 -5.14 -2.71 -0.11
CA TRP A 52 -3.98 -3.47 0.34
C TRP A 52 -4.34 -4.86 0.87
N LEU A 53 -5.43 -4.97 1.62
CA LEU A 53 -5.96 -6.26 2.08
C LEU A 53 -6.12 -7.23 0.91
N VAL A 54 -6.84 -6.82 -0.13
CA VAL A 54 -7.04 -7.64 -1.33
C VAL A 54 -5.71 -8.03 -1.98
N ARG A 55 -4.79 -7.08 -2.12
CA ARG A 55 -3.49 -7.35 -2.74
C ARG A 55 -2.64 -8.33 -1.93
N MET A 56 -2.64 -8.21 -0.61
CA MET A 56 -1.91 -9.14 0.26
C MET A 56 -2.56 -10.53 0.30
N GLU A 57 -3.89 -10.63 0.26
CA GLU A 57 -4.59 -11.91 0.13
C GLU A 57 -4.24 -12.61 -1.20
N GLU A 58 -4.19 -11.87 -2.30
CA GLU A 58 -3.76 -12.42 -3.60
C GLU A 58 -2.29 -12.82 -3.58
N GLU A 59 -1.44 -12.06 -2.91
CA GLU A 59 -0.04 -12.45 -2.75
C GLU A 59 0.10 -13.72 -1.93
N LEU A 60 -0.62 -13.83 -0.81
CA LEU A 60 -0.60 -15.03 0.05
C LEU A 60 -1.15 -16.26 -0.67
N ARG A 61 -2.10 -16.09 -1.60
CA ARG A 61 -2.63 -17.18 -2.41
C ARG A 61 -1.57 -17.78 -3.32
N HIS A 62 -0.69 -16.97 -3.88
CA HIS A 62 0.39 -17.41 -4.77
C HIS A 62 1.67 -17.79 -4.01
N ASN A 63 1.94 -17.11 -2.91
CA ASN A 63 3.09 -17.32 -2.05
C ASN A 63 2.62 -17.59 -0.61
N PRO A 64 2.25 -18.84 -0.28
CA PRO A 64 1.71 -19.17 1.03
C PRO A 64 2.75 -19.07 2.14
N ASN A 65 4.05 -19.20 1.81
CA ASN A 65 5.13 -19.08 2.76
C ASN A 65 5.35 -17.62 3.13
N ALA A 66 4.74 -17.21 4.23
CA ALA A 66 4.84 -15.84 4.73
C ALA A 66 4.94 -15.84 6.26
N ILE A 67 5.66 -14.86 6.78
CA ILE A 67 5.79 -14.63 8.22
C ILE A 67 5.34 -13.21 8.58
N PHE A 68 4.77 -13.06 9.75
CA PHE A 68 4.48 -11.76 10.35
C PHE A 68 5.67 -11.29 11.17
N ILE A 69 6.00 -10.02 11.09
CA ILE A 69 7.09 -9.42 11.87
C ILE A 69 6.64 -8.15 12.58
N THR A 70 7.26 -7.91 13.74
CA THR A 70 7.33 -6.59 14.36
C THR A 70 8.80 -6.29 14.64
N LEU A 71 9.30 -5.25 14.02
CA LEU A 71 10.66 -4.76 14.20
C LEU A 71 10.61 -3.43 14.96
N THR A 72 11.26 -3.36 16.10
CA THR A 72 11.29 -2.15 16.92
C THR A 72 12.64 -1.45 16.75
N LEU A 73 12.61 -0.13 16.64
CA LEU A 73 13.82 0.69 16.67
C LEU A 73 14.12 1.12 18.12
N GLU A 74 15.28 0.78 18.62
CA GLU A 74 15.79 1.30 19.89
C GLU A 74 16.25 2.75 19.75
N ASP A 75 16.15 3.52 20.83
CA ASP A 75 16.43 4.96 20.85
C ASP A 75 17.86 5.30 20.40
N LYS A 76 18.82 4.45 20.74
CA LYS A 76 20.21 4.58 20.28
C LYS A 76 20.28 4.56 18.76
N TRP A 77 19.69 3.55 18.14
CA TRP A 77 19.73 3.38 16.69
C TRP A 77 18.88 4.41 15.94
N TYR A 78 17.79 4.84 16.58
CA TYR A 78 16.99 5.94 16.05
C TYR A 78 17.84 7.21 15.92
N LYS A 79 18.51 7.62 17.01
CA LYS A 79 19.39 8.82 17.05
C LYS A 79 20.59 8.69 16.11
N ASP A 80 21.19 7.52 16.04
CA ASP A 80 22.35 7.28 15.15
C ASP A 80 21.95 7.42 13.68
N ILE A 81 20.80 6.86 13.27
CA ILE A 81 20.30 6.95 11.91
C ILE A 81 19.89 8.40 11.59
N GLU A 82 19.17 9.06 12.50
CA GLU A 82 18.77 10.46 12.35
C GLU A 82 19.96 11.35 12.09
N LYS A 83 21.00 11.24 12.95
CA LYS A 83 22.25 12.03 12.85
C LYS A 83 23.04 11.70 11.59
N LYS A 84 23.28 10.39 11.34
CA LYS A 84 24.13 9.94 10.24
C LYS A 84 23.60 10.32 8.86
N TYR A 85 22.27 10.27 8.68
CA TYR A 85 21.63 10.54 7.38
C TYR A 85 20.98 11.93 7.31
N ASN A 86 21.11 12.74 8.36
CA ASN A 86 20.53 14.08 8.48
C ASN A 86 19.01 14.09 8.13
N ILE A 87 18.26 13.14 8.71
CA ILE A 87 16.83 12.99 8.48
C ILE A 87 16.08 13.21 9.79
N LYS A 88 14.84 13.71 9.70
CA LYS A 88 13.98 13.94 10.86
C LYS A 88 12.63 13.25 10.69
N GLY A 89 12.05 12.86 11.83
CA GLY A 89 10.72 12.29 11.93
C GLY A 89 10.67 10.76 11.79
N ASP A 90 9.83 10.15 12.61
CA ASP A 90 9.76 8.72 12.86
C ASP A 90 9.64 7.88 11.58
N ASN A 91 8.73 8.26 10.70
CA ASN A 91 8.52 7.57 9.43
C ASN A 91 9.74 7.61 8.51
N ASN A 92 10.54 8.67 8.57
CA ASN A 92 11.74 8.80 7.72
C ASN A 92 12.86 7.95 8.29
N VAL A 93 13.06 8.00 9.62
CA VAL A 93 14.06 7.18 10.31
C VAL A 93 13.74 5.69 10.14
N ALA A 94 12.48 5.27 10.35
CA ALA A 94 12.05 3.89 10.12
C ALA A 94 12.22 3.46 8.64
N THR A 95 11.93 4.35 7.70
CA THR A 95 12.16 4.09 6.26
C THR A 95 13.64 3.84 5.98
N GLN A 96 14.52 4.64 6.57
CA GLN A 96 15.97 4.49 6.38
C GLN A 96 16.49 3.21 7.02
N ALA A 97 16.04 2.89 8.25
CA ALA A 97 16.38 1.63 8.92
C ALA A 97 15.98 0.42 8.07
N MET A 98 14.75 0.43 7.53
CA MET A 98 14.24 -0.62 6.65
C MET A 98 15.07 -0.75 5.37
N ARG A 99 15.45 0.36 4.74
CA ARG A 99 16.33 0.35 3.54
C ARG A 99 17.68 -0.29 3.83
N LEU A 100 18.33 0.14 4.90
CA LEU A 100 19.64 -0.39 5.31
C LEU A 100 19.58 -1.88 5.64
N TRP A 101 18.49 -2.31 6.28
CA TRP A 101 18.27 -3.72 6.56
C TRP A 101 18.06 -4.52 5.27
N LEU A 102 17.19 -4.08 4.37
CA LEU A 102 16.94 -4.75 3.09
C LEU A 102 18.19 -4.81 2.21
N GLU A 103 19.05 -3.79 2.25
CA GLU A 103 20.33 -3.81 1.54
C GLU A 103 21.27 -4.87 2.13
N ARG A 104 21.33 -4.98 3.46
CA ARG A 104 22.14 -6.02 4.16
C ARG A 104 21.67 -7.41 3.78
N VAL A 105 20.36 -7.64 3.83
CA VAL A 105 19.75 -8.89 3.40
C VAL A 105 20.08 -9.21 1.94
N ARG A 106 19.97 -8.23 1.05
CA ARG A 106 20.30 -8.43 -0.37
C ARG A 106 21.77 -8.76 -0.60
N LYS A 107 22.68 -8.19 0.20
CA LYS A 107 24.11 -8.54 0.12
C LYS A 107 24.37 -10.01 0.45
N ILE A 108 23.61 -10.58 1.41
CA ILE A 108 23.73 -11.97 1.83
C ILE A 108 23.02 -12.90 0.84
N THR A 109 21.76 -12.65 0.57
CA THR A 109 20.89 -13.56 -0.18
C THR A 109 20.99 -13.41 -1.69
N LYS A 110 21.62 -12.31 -2.17
CA LYS A 110 21.65 -11.88 -3.59
C LYS A 110 20.24 -11.63 -4.18
N LYS A 111 19.20 -11.66 -3.35
CA LYS A 111 17.79 -11.48 -3.74
C LYS A 111 17.11 -10.48 -2.82
N SER A 112 16.08 -9.83 -3.34
CA SER A 112 15.21 -8.95 -2.53
C SER A 112 14.11 -9.77 -1.86
N ILE A 113 13.88 -9.53 -0.57
CA ILE A 113 12.71 -10.10 0.14
C ILE A 113 11.46 -9.33 -0.25
N LYS A 114 10.44 -10.05 -0.66
CA LYS A 114 9.11 -9.46 -0.86
C LYS A 114 8.51 -9.13 0.50
N HIS A 115 8.05 -7.90 0.65
CA HIS A 115 7.56 -7.39 1.94
C HIS A 115 6.44 -6.37 1.77
N TRP A 116 5.59 -6.32 2.76
CA TRP A 116 4.65 -5.23 3.01
C TRP A 116 4.69 -4.89 4.50
N CYS A 117 5.07 -3.68 4.81
CA CYS A 117 5.23 -3.22 6.19
C CYS A 117 4.51 -1.89 6.39
N ILE A 118 4.20 -1.58 7.65
CA ILE A 118 3.63 -0.31 8.08
C ILE A 118 4.26 0.12 9.40
N THR A 119 4.53 1.41 9.51
CA THR A 119 5.07 2.00 10.74
C THR A 119 3.96 2.31 11.73
N GLU A 120 4.24 2.15 13.03
CA GLU A 120 3.38 2.52 14.16
C GLU A 120 4.24 3.09 15.29
N LEU A 121 3.72 4.06 16.04
CA LEU A 121 4.32 4.45 17.32
C LEU A 121 3.79 3.56 18.43
N GLY A 122 4.67 3.11 19.32
CA GLY A 122 4.32 2.26 20.44
C GLY A 122 3.40 3.00 21.45
N GLY A 123 2.37 2.28 21.90
CA GLY A 123 1.36 2.87 22.81
C GLY A 123 1.73 2.87 24.30
N ASN A 124 2.75 2.10 24.70
CA ASN A 124 3.10 1.91 26.11
C ASN A 124 4.48 2.53 26.37
N ASP A 125 4.50 3.58 27.15
CA ASP A 125 5.63 4.25 27.82
C ASP A 125 6.94 4.52 27.03
N THR A 126 7.20 3.80 25.98
CA THR A 126 8.45 3.94 25.21
C THR A 126 8.30 4.75 23.93
N GLU A 127 7.09 4.92 23.43
CA GLU A 127 6.76 5.64 22.16
C GLU A 127 7.68 5.28 20.97
N ARG A 128 8.35 4.12 21.05
CA ARG A 128 9.31 3.69 20.04
C ARG A 128 8.60 3.37 18.73
N ILE A 129 9.25 3.70 17.64
CA ILE A 129 8.74 3.35 16.32
C ILE A 129 8.84 1.84 16.08
N HIS A 130 7.70 1.24 15.70
CA HIS A 130 7.58 -0.15 15.28
C HIS A 130 7.32 -0.23 13.79
N ILE A 131 7.81 -1.30 13.18
CA ILE A 131 7.54 -1.67 11.80
C ILE A 131 6.85 -3.03 11.83
N HIS A 132 5.53 -3.04 11.67
CA HIS A 132 4.76 -4.26 11.51
C HIS A 132 4.73 -4.68 10.06
N GLY A 133 4.89 -5.97 9.77
CA GLY A 133 4.96 -6.38 8.37
C GLY A 133 4.66 -7.84 8.11
N ILE A 134 4.50 -8.14 6.83
CA ILE A 134 4.47 -9.47 6.27
C ILE A 134 5.63 -9.58 5.29
N LEU A 135 6.41 -10.62 5.45
CA LEU A 135 7.50 -10.99 4.55
C LEU A 135 7.18 -12.32 3.90
N TRP A 136 7.41 -12.42 2.60
CA TRP A 136 7.20 -13.64 1.83
C TRP A 136 8.51 -14.30 1.47
N GLY A 137 8.63 -15.58 1.81
CA GLY A 137 9.80 -16.42 1.54
C GLY A 137 9.95 -17.55 2.55
N VAL A 138 10.87 -18.45 2.28
CA VAL A 138 11.21 -19.58 3.13
C VAL A 138 12.48 -19.28 3.92
N GLY A 139 12.59 -19.77 5.16
CA GLY A 139 13.81 -19.65 5.99
C GLY A 139 14.12 -18.22 6.43
N LEU A 140 13.12 -17.34 6.51
CA LEU A 140 13.34 -15.92 6.80
C LEU A 140 13.66 -15.64 8.26
N GLU A 141 13.30 -16.53 9.21
CA GLU A 141 13.43 -16.26 10.64
C GLU A 141 14.90 -16.06 11.06
N SER A 142 15.78 -17.00 10.75
CA SER A 142 17.22 -16.89 11.06
C SER A 142 17.82 -15.66 10.39
N LEU A 143 17.51 -15.46 9.13
CA LEU A 143 18.01 -14.31 8.36
C LEU A 143 17.62 -12.97 9.01
N ILE A 144 16.37 -12.83 9.49
CA ILE A 144 15.91 -11.60 10.16
C ILE A 144 16.67 -11.41 11.47
N ARG A 145 16.78 -12.46 12.31
CA ARG A 145 17.48 -12.39 13.59
C ARG A 145 18.94 -12.02 13.42
N GLU A 146 19.61 -12.54 12.41
CA GLU A 146 21.01 -12.24 12.11
C GLU A 146 21.21 -10.83 11.55
N THR A 147 20.25 -10.33 10.77
CA THR A 147 20.46 -9.12 9.99
C THR A 147 19.79 -7.86 10.54
N TRP A 148 18.71 -7.98 11.31
CA TRP A 148 18.13 -6.83 12.00
C TRP A 148 18.96 -6.49 13.24
N LYS A 149 19.59 -5.33 13.23
CA LYS A 149 20.51 -4.90 14.29
C LYS A 149 20.02 -3.68 15.06
N TYR A 150 18.77 -3.26 14.83
CA TYR A 150 18.28 -1.96 15.29
C TYR A 150 17.37 -2.04 16.52
N GLY A 151 17.16 -3.24 17.06
CA GLY A 151 16.37 -3.44 18.25
C GLY A 151 15.55 -4.73 18.26
N PHE A 152 14.44 -4.74 18.98
CA PHE A 152 13.64 -5.92 19.23
C PHE A 152 12.98 -6.50 17.97
N ILE A 153 12.88 -7.83 17.94
CA ILE A 153 12.28 -8.60 16.85
C ILE A 153 11.21 -9.53 17.43
N PHE A 154 9.98 -9.40 16.91
CA PHE A 154 8.95 -10.41 17.07
C PHE A 154 8.68 -11.07 15.72
N ILE A 155 8.52 -12.38 15.69
CA ILE A 155 8.21 -13.17 14.49
C ILE A 155 7.01 -14.06 14.79
N GLY A 156 5.93 -13.88 14.02
CA GLY A 156 4.77 -14.75 14.02
C GLY A 156 4.85 -15.70 12.82
N GLN A 157 4.77 -17.00 13.10
CA GLN A 157 5.05 -18.05 12.10
C GLN A 157 3.94 -18.23 11.05
N TYR A 158 2.72 -17.79 11.32
CA TYR A 158 1.59 -18.01 10.42
C TYR A 158 0.95 -16.70 10.00
N VAL A 159 0.83 -16.52 8.70
CA VAL A 159 0.09 -15.40 8.10
C VAL A 159 -1.23 -15.93 7.57
N THR A 160 -2.30 -15.38 8.09
CA THR A 160 -3.68 -15.69 7.68
C THR A 160 -4.40 -14.42 7.23
N GLU A 161 -5.61 -14.56 6.73
CA GLU A 161 -6.48 -13.41 6.46
C GLU A 161 -6.71 -12.55 7.71
N LYS A 162 -6.76 -13.16 8.90
CA LYS A 162 -6.84 -12.43 10.19
C LYS A 162 -5.62 -11.56 10.41
N THR A 163 -4.42 -12.07 10.11
CA THR A 163 -3.15 -11.32 10.19
C THR A 163 -3.15 -10.14 9.23
N ILE A 164 -3.60 -10.35 7.99
CA ILE A 164 -3.69 -9.28 6.98
C ILE A 164 -4.70 -8.22 7.41
N ASN A 165 -5.86 -8.62 7.92
CA ASN A 165 -6.87 -7.72 8.46
C ASN A 165 -6.33 -6.92 9.64
N TYR A 166 -5.59 -7.56 10.55
CA TYR A 166 -4.97 -6.91 11.70
C TYR A 166 -4.00 -5.83 11.27
N ILE A 167 -3.06 -6.15 10.39
CA ILE A 167 -2.00 -5.20 9.99
C ILE A 167 -2.55 -4.03 9.16
N THR A 168 -3.59 -4.25 8.36
CA THR A 168 -4.20 -3.17 7.57
C THR A 168 -4.97 -2.16 8.41
N LYS A 169 -5.39 -2.51 9.64
CA LYS A 169 -6.02 -1.58 10.58
C LYS A 169 -5.13 -0.40 10.93
N TYR A 170 -3.81 -0.59 10.99
CA TYR A 170 -2.86 0.50 11.27
C TYR A 170 -2.90 1.63 10.23
N MET A 171 -3.44 1.39 9.05
CA MET A 171 -3.59 2.42 8.03
C MET A 171 -4.69 3.44 8.35
N TYR A 172 -5.68 3.09 9.18
CA TYR A 172 -6.82 3.96 9.48
C TYR A 172 -7.20 4.05 10.96
N LYS A 173 -6.62 3.21 11.82
CA LYS A 173 -6.76 3.31 13.27
C LYS A 173 -6.32 4.71 13.71
N LYS A 174 -7.12 5.35 14.55
CA LYS A 174 -6.69 6.57 15.22
C LYS A 174 -5.77 6.17 16.36
N ASP A 175 -4.63 6.82 16.42
CA ASP A 175 -3.78 6.81 17.58
C ASP A 175 -4.19 8.04 18.44
N GLU A 176 -4.77 7.79 19.61
CA GLU A 176 -5.25 8.87 20.49
C GLU A 176 -4.09 9.62 21.13
N LYS A 177 -2.98 8.93 21.39
CA LYS A 177 -1.75 9.54 21.95
C LYS A 177 -1.01 10.37 20.90
N HIS A 178 -1.02 9.95 19.63
CA HIS A 178 -0.29 10.59 18.54
C HIS A 178 -1.24 10.96 17.38
N PRO A 179 -2.16 11.93 17.58
CA PRO A 179 -3.22 12.23 16.61
C PRO A 179 -2.71 12.74 15.25
N THR A 180 -1.48 13.25 15.21
CA THR A 180 -0.81 13.73 13.99
C THR A 180 -0.01 12.63 13.28
N PHE A 181 0.30 11.53 13.96
CA PHE A 181 1.03 10.43 13.36
C PHE A 181 0.15 9.64 12.38
N THR A 182 0.71 9.32 11.25
CA THR A 182 0.07 8.44 10.26
C THR A 182 1.06 7.41 9.81
N GLY A 183 0.76 6.14 10.02
CA GLY A 183 1.61 5.03 9.62
C GLY A 183 1.95 5.06 8.13
N LYS A 184 3.22 4.87 7.81
CA LYS A 184 3.76 4.84 6.45
C LYS A 184 3.88 3.40 5.96
N VAL A 185 3.34 3.13 4.78
CA VAL A 185 3.48 1.82 4.13
C VAL A 185 4.83 1.75 3.40
N LEU A 186 5.58 0.70 3.69
CA LEU A 186 6.85 0.33 3.08
C LEU A 186 6.67 -1.04 2.41
N CYS A 187 6.75 -1.13 1.10
CA CYS A 187 6.43 -2.38 0.41
C CYS A 187 7.22 -2.59 -0.88
N SER A 188 7.36 -3.86 -1.23
CA SER A 188 7.88 -4.27 -2.52
C SER A 188 6.92 -3.91 -3.65
N ALA A 189 7.46 -3.71 -4.85
CA ALA A 189 6.65 -3.58 -6.05
C ALA A 189 5.90 -4.90 -6.35
N GLY A 190 4.76 -4.80 -7.04
CA GLY A 190 4.07 -5.94 -7.61
C GLY A 190 3.32 -6.85 -6.63
N ILE A 191 3.17 -6.51 -5.34
CA ILE A 191 2.38 -7.33 -4.41
C ILE A 191 0.97 -7.56 -4.97
N GLY A 192 0.56 -8.84 -5.05
CA GLY A 192 -0.74 -9.27 -5.54
C GLY A 192 -0.97 -9.03 -7.04
N SER A 193 0.09 -8.78 -7.82
CA SER A 193 -0.06 -8.50 -9.25
C SER A 193 -0.64 -9.68 -10.06
N GLN A 194 -0.49 -10.89 -9.57
CA GLN A 194 -0.96 -12.13 -10.19
C GLN A 194 -2.48 -12.18 -10.37
N TYR A 195 -3.24 -11.41 -9.58
CA TYR A 195 -4.69 -11.33 -9.77
C TYR A 195 -5.08 -11.01 -11.22
N THR A 196 -4.31 -10.17 -11.91
CA THR A 196 -4.64 -9.73 -13.28
C THR A 196 -4.64 -10.87 -14.33
N THR A 197 -4.02 -12.01 -14.02
CA THR A 197 -3.99 -13.19 -14.88
C THR A 197 -5.14 -14.16 -14.64
N ARG A 198 -5.90 -13.98 -13.55
CA ARG A 198 -7.02 -14.85 -13.18
C ARG A 198 -8.22 -14.66 -14.11
N ALA A 199 -9.00 -15.73 -14.28
CA ALA A 199 -10.21 -15.71 -15.11
C ALA A 199 -11.24 -14.68 -14.65
N ASP A 200 -11.46 -14.56 -13.33
CA ASP A 200 -12.39 -13.58 -12.76
C ASP A 200 -11.92 -12.13 -12.92
N ALA A 201 -10.61 -11.89 -12.98
CA ALA A 201 -10.06 -10.56 -13.28
C ALA A 201 -10.41 -10.13 -14.72
N LYS A 202 -10.34 -11.07 -15.68
CA LYS A 202 -10.68 -10.82 -17.09
C LYS A 202 -12.14 -10.44 -17.32
N ASN A 203 -13.02 -10.77 -16.38
CA ASN A 203 -14.43 -10.38 -16.41
C ASN A 203 -14.67 -8.92 -16.05
N ASN A 204 -13.67 -8.22 -15.49
CA ASN A 204 -13.77 -6.80 -15.22
C ASN A 204 -13.55 -6.01 -16.52
N LYS A 205 -14.50 -5.13 -16.82
CA LYS A 205 -14.51 -4.31 -18.04
C LYS A 205 -14.91 -2.90 -17.66
N TYR A 206 -14.24 -1.94 -18.28
CA TYR A 206 -14.71 -0.57 -18.31
C TYR A 206 -15.50 -0.38 -19.61
N ASN A 207 -16.82 -0.23 -19.50
CA ASN A 207 -17.71 -0.14 -20.66
C ASN A 207 -18.93 0.74 -20.33
N GLY A 208 -18.72 2.03 -20.08
CA GLY A 208 -19.78 2.97 -19.79
C GLY A 208 -20.74 2.46 -18.70
N GLU A 209 -22.02 2.35 -19.04
CA GLU A 209 -23.06 1.89 -18.11
C GLU A 209 -22.91 0.41 -17.70
N ASN A 210 -22.31 -0.41 -18.55
CA ASN A 210 -22.07 -1.83 -18.31
C ASN A 210 -20.71 -2.10 -17.64
N THR A 211 -20.15 -1.10 -16.98
CA THR A 211 -18.87 -1.21 -16.30
C THR A 211 -18.95 -2.24 -15.17
N LYS A 212 -18.04 -3.21 -15.19
CA LYS A 212 -17.93 -4.27 -14.19
C LYS A 212 -16.62 -4.13 -13.44
N GLU A 213 -16.70 -3.71 -12.18
CA GLU A 213 -15.56 -3.40 -11.32
C GLU A 213 -15.68 -4.12 -9.98
N THR A 214 -15.66 -5.45 -10.01
CA THR A 214 -15.84 -6.24 -8.79
C THR A 214 -14.68 -7.19 -8.54
N TYR A 215 -14.30 -7.31 -7.28
CA TYR A 215 -13.43 -8.36 -6.77
C TYR A 215 -14.24 -9.28 -5.86
N ARG A 216 -14.10 -10.59 -6.02
CA ARG A 216 -14.75 -11.59 -5.17
C ARG A 216 -13.77 -12.07 -4.11
N CYS A 217 -14.07 -11.78 -2.85
CA CYS A 217 -13.32 -12.25 -1.70
C CYS A 217 -13.49 -13.78 -1.53
N LYS A 218 -12.61 -14.41 -0.75
CA LYS A 218 -12.70 -15.85 -0.47
C LYS A 218 -14.02 -16.26 0.21
N ASN A 219 -14.54 -15.41 1.09
CA ASN A 219 -15.84 -15.62 1.75
C ASN A 219 -17.06 -15.39 0.83
N GLY A 220 -16.84 -15.20 -0.47
CA GLY A 220 -17.90 -14.96 -1.46
C GLY A 220 -18.37 -13.50 -1.57
N ALA A 221 -18.03 -12.64 -0.62
CA ALA A 221 -18.40 -11.22 -0.67
C ALA A 221 -17.81 -10.54 -1.91
N LYS A 222 -18.61 -9.66 -2.53
CA LYS A 222 -18.16 -8.83 -3.65
C LYS A 222 -17.83 -7.44 -3.14
N ILE A 223 -16.68 -6.94 -3.49
CA ILE A 223 -16.24 -5.57 -3.19
C ILE A 223 -15.82 -4.86 -4.48
N ASN A 224 -15.75 -3.54 -4.42
CA ASN A 224 -15.24 -2.76 -5.55
C ASN A 224 -13.79 -3.15 -5.86
N LEU A 225 -13.50 -3.33 -7.15
CA LEU A 225 -12.17 -3.65 -7.62
C LEU A 225 -11.18 -2.55 -7.19
N PRO A 226 -10.09 -2.90 -6.48
CA PRO A 226 -9.07 -1.91 -6.10
C PRO A 226 -8.51 -1.13 -7.30
N ILE A 227 -8.24 0.16 -7.11
CA ILE A 227 -7.69 1.05 -8.15
C ILE A 227 -6.42 0.48 -8.78
N TYR A 228 -5.60 -0.20 -7.98
CA TYR A 228 -4.38 -0.85 -8.47
C TYR A 228 -4.67 -1.83 -9.61
N TYR A 229 -5.72 -2.65 -9.48
CA TYR A 229 -6.10 -3.62 -10.51
C TYR A 229 -6.82 -2.95 -11.68
N ARG A 230 -7.67 -1.96 -11.42
CA ARG A 230 -8.30 -1.18 -12.49
C ARG A 230 -7.26 -0.60 -13.43
N ASN A 231 -6.21 0.01 -12.89
CA ASN A 231 -5.12 0.60 -13.67
C ASN A 231 -4.28 -0.43 -14.46
N LYS A 232 -4.37 -1.72 -14.12
CA LYS A 232 -3.66 -2.79 -14.83
C LYS A 232 -4.53 -3.55 -15.83
N ILE A 233 -5.82 -3.68 -15.53
CA ILE A 233 -6.77 -4.46 -16.35
C ILE A 233 -7.35 -3.60 -17.48
N TYR A 234 -7.61 -2.32 -17.21
CA TYR A 234 -8.18 -1.45 -18.22
C TYR A 234 -7.10 -0.97 -19.18
N THR A 235 -7.35 -1.21 -20.46
CA THR A 235 -6.51 -0.68 -21.53
C THR A 235 -6.73 0.83 -21.68
N GLU A 236 -5.77 1.52 -22.26
CA GLU A 236 -5.89 2.96 -22.54
C GLU A 236 -7.11 3.26 -23.43
N TYR A 237 -7.44 2.36 -24.33
CA TYR A 237 -8.63 2.47 -25.20
C TYR A 237 -9.94 2.48 -24.39
N SER A 238 -10.06 1.58 -23.40
CA SER A 238 -11.25 1.51 -22.56
C SER A 238 -11.41 2.72 -21.61
N LEU A 239 -10.30 3.39 -21.28
CA LEU A 239 -10.31 4.58 -20.42
C LEU A 239 -10.62 5.88 -21.18
N ASN A 240 -10.35 5.91 -22.49
CA ASN A 240 -10.57 7.10 -23.32
C ASN A 240 -11.99 7.20 -23.91
N ASN A 241 -12.71 6.08 -24.02
CA ASN A 241 -14.05 6.00 -24.62
C ASN A 241 -15.17 6.06 -23.57
N VAL A 242 -14.94 6.71 -22.44
CA VAL A 242 -15.96 6.91 -21.42
C VAL A 242 -16.85 8.08 -21.82
N PRO A 243 -18.15 7.88 -22.10
CA PRO A 243 -19.10 8.98 -22.05
C PRO A 243 -19.08 9.56 -20.63
N LEU A 244 -18.78 10.83 -20.51
CA LEU A 244 -18.96 11.54 -19.26
C LEU A 244 -20.44 11.46 -18.90
N LYS A 245 -20.79 10.84 -17.77
CA LYS A 245 -22.16 10.95 -17.25
C LYS A 245 -22.48 12.42 -17.04
N PRO A 246 -23.69 12.84 -17.41
CA PRO A 246 -24.19 14.20 -17.18
C PRO A 246 -24.20 14.54 -15.69
#